data_9634933579e4bb8c6a177a0fb26a937d
#
_entry.id   9634933579e4bb8c6a177a0fb26a937d
#
_cell.length_a   1.000
_cell.length_b   1.000
_cell.length_c   1.000
_cell.angle_alpha   90.00
_cell.angle_beta   90.00
_cell.angle_gamma   90.00
#
_symmetry.space_group_name_H-M   'P 1'
#
loop_
_entity.id
_entity.type
_entity.pdbx_description
1 polymer ?
#
loop_
_entity_poly.entity_id
_entity_poly.type
_entity_poly.pdbx_seq_one_letter_code
_entity_poly.pdbx_strand_id
1 'polypeptide(L)'
;KGKGTKLIAQNKKAYHDYFIEETIQAGISLAGTEVKSLRMGKCSLKESYIQIKDGEAFIYNMHISPYEQGNIFNKDPLRPRRLLLHKAQIRKWDHEVRAAGYTVVPLKVYFDRSYVKVDIALAKGKKLYDKRDTIAKNDMRRQAEKDFKIRNLTL
;
A
#
# COMPACT_ATOMS: atom_id res chain seq x y z
N LYS A 1 17.49 9.76 -3.15
CA LYS A 1 16.83 9.53 -3.40
C LYS A 1 16.94 9.84 -4.55
N GLY A 2 16.66 10.01 -5.01
CA GLY A 2 16.65 10.42 -6.10
C GLY A 2 17.22 9.91 -7.31
N LYS A 3 18.46 9.88 -7.35
CA LYS A 3 19.08 9.44 -8.48
C LYS A 3 18.64 8.08 -8.83
N GLY A 4 18.19 7.80 -9.96
CA GLY A 4 17.80 6.48 -10.35
C GLY A 4 16.39 6.07 -10.04
N THR A 5 15.63 6.93 -9.36
CA THR A 5 14.23 6.61 -9.09
C THR A 5 13.33 7.50 -9.93
N LYS A 6 12.18 6.96 -10.30
CA LYS A 6 11.21 7.70 -11.07
C LYS A 6 9.82 7.34 -10.62
N LEU A 7 9.10 8.31 -10.10
CA LEU A 7 7.74 8.06 -9.61
C LEU A 7 6.80 7.77 -10.75
N ILE A 8 5.98 6.74 -10.61
CA ILE A 8 5.00 6.37 -11.62
C ILE A 8 3.61 6.76 -11.14
N ALA A 9 3.24 6.37 -9.94
CA ALA A 9 1.92 6.67 -9.40
C ALA A 9 2.01 6.81 -7.90
N GLN A 10 1.14 7.60 -7.33
CA GLN A 10 1.15 7.86 -5.91
C GLN A 10 -0.27 7.80 -5.36
N ASN A 11 -0.41 7.27 -4.15
CA ASN A 11 -1.71 7.17 -3.50
C ASN A 11 -1.78 8.22 -2.40
N LYS A 12 -2.06 9.45 -2.77
CA LYS A 12 -2.09 10.53 -1.81
C LYS A 12 -3.19 10.35 -0.78
N LYS A 13 -4.25 9.69 -1.18
CA LYS A 13 -5.37 9.49 -0.28
C LYS A 13 -5.00 8.64 0.91
N ALA A 14 -4.01 7.79 0.76
CA ALA A 14 -3.59 6.94 1.86
C ALA A 14 -3.10 7.77 3.04
N TYR A 15 -2.37 8.82 2.76
CA TYR A 15 -1.86 9.66 3.83
C TYR A 15 -2.98 10.45 4.49
N HIS A 16 -4.02 10.72 3.74
CA HIS A 16 -5.15 11.46 4.26
C HIS A 16 -6.07 10.55 5.09
N ASP A 17 -6.28 9.35 4.63
CA ASP A 17 -7.23 8.43 5.25
C ASP A 17 -6.68 7.51 6.31
N TYR A 18 -5.38 7.40 6.41
CA TYR A 18 -4.76 6.44 7.33
C TYR A 18 -3.64 7.04 8.16
N PHE A 19 -3.49 6.48 9.35
CA PHE A 19 -2.31 6.78 10.15
C PHE A 19 -1.29 5.75 9.73
N ILE A 20 -0.16 6.19 9.23
CA ILE A 20 0.88 5.31 8.73
C ILE A 20 1.80 4.89 9.87
N GLU A 21 1.86 3.61 10.12
CA GLU A 21 2.67 3.11 11.23
C GLU A 21 4.08 2.71 10.77
N GLU A 22 4.17 2.03 9.67
CA GLU A 22 5.44 1.52 9.19
C GLU A 22 5.40 1.43 7.67
N THR A 23 6.50 1.69 7.01
CA THR A 23 6.58 1.65 5.54
C THR A 23 7.72 0.76 5.12
N ILE A 24 7.51 -0.05 4.09
CA ILE A 24 8.59 -0.84 3.53
C ILE A 24 8.50 -0.81 2.02
N GLN A 25 9.62 -1.11 1.38
CA GLN A 25 9.69 -1.17 -0.06
C GLN A 25 9.53 -2.61 -0.49
N ALA A 26 8.65 -2.85 -1.44
CA ALA A 26 8.39 -4.20 -1.94
C ALA A 26 8.67 -4.27 -3.42
N GLY A 27 9.07 -5.44 -3.88
CA GLY A 27 9.14 -5.70 -5.30
C GLY A 27 7.74 -6.09 -5.75
N ILE A 28 7.54 -6.22 -7.05
CA ILE A 28 6.24 -6.61 -7.57
C ILE A 28 6.44 -7.47 -8.81
N SER A 29 5.65 -8.50 -8.92
CA SER A 29 5.74 -9.44 -10.03
C SER A 29 4.90 -8.94 -11.18
N LEU A 30 5.54 -8.61 -12.30
CA LEU A 30 4.87 -8.02 -13.45
C LEU A 30 5.21 -8.73 -14.75
N ALA A 31 4.30 -8.63 -15.71
CA ALA A 31 4.57 -9.14 -17.05
C ALA A 31 5.30 -8.05 -17.83
N GLY A 32 5.95 -8.44 -18.90
CA GLY A 32 6.69 -7.46 -19.72
C GLY A 32 5.83 -6.32 -20.23
N THR A 33 4.60 -6.62 -20.66
CA THR A 33 3.72 -5.57 -21.18
C THR A 33 3.33 -4.60 -20.08
N GLU A 34 3.23 -5.09 -18.83
CA GLU A 34 2.90 -4.22 -17.71
C GLU A 34 4.05 -3.27 -17.43
N VAL A 35 5.27 -3.77 -17.49
CA VAL A 35 6.44 -2.93 -17.27
C VAL A 35 6.51 -1.84 -18.33
N LYS A 36 6.19 -2.19 -19.57
CA LYS A 36 6.23 -1.21 -20.64
C LYS A 36 5.19 -0.12 -20.44
N SER A 37 4.00 -0.50 -19.98
CA SER A 37 2.99 0.49 -19.69
C SER A 37 3.41 1.39 -18.55
N LEU A 38 4.07 0.83 -17.55
CA LEU A 38 4.54 1.63 -16.44
C LEU A 38 5.60 2.64 -16.87
N ARG A 39 6.43 2.27 -17.84
CA ARG A 39 7.42 3.20 -18.34
C ARG A 39 6.75 4.40 -18.98
N MET A 40 5.52 4.21 -19.45
CA MET A 40 4.76 5.28 -20.06
C MET A 40 3.89 5.99 -19.04
N GLY A 41 4.04 5.64 -17.77
CA GLY A 41 3.29 6.29 -16.71
C GLY A 41 1.82 5.91 -16.63
N LYS A 42 1.46 4.81 -17.23
CA LYS A 42 0.04 4.42 -17.29
C LYS A 42 -0.36 3.50 -16.17
N CYS A 43 -0.46 4.06 -14.98
CA CYS A 43 -0.78 3.30 -13.79
C CYS A 43 -1.60 4.15 -12.83
N SER A 44 -2.53 3.53 -12.15
CA SER A 44 -3.31 4.21 -11.14
C SER A 44 -3.41 3.35 -9.90
N LEU A 45 -3.21 3.96 -8.75
CA LEU A 45 -3.36 3.27 -7.47
C LEU A 45 -4.69 3.61 -6.81
N LYS A 46 -5.56 4.32 -7.52
CA LYS A 46 -6.85 4.67 -6.98
C LYS A 46 -7.62 3.43 -6.61
N GLU A 47 -8.10 3.36 -5.39
CA GLU A 47 -8.88 2.23 -4.92
C GLU A 47 -8.08 0.94 -4.78
N SER A 48 -6.77 1.01 -4.86
CA SER A 48 -5.97 -0.19 -4.71
C SER A 48 -5.81 -0.54 -3.23
N TYR A 49 -5.58 -1.80 -2.96
CA TYR A 49 -5.38 -2.26 -1.60
C TYR A 49 -4.54 -3.52 -1.60
N ILE A 50 -4.04 -3.88 -0.44
CA ILE A 50 -3.15 -5.04 -0.32
C ILE A 50 -3.73 -6.03 0.67
N GLN A 51 -3.65 -7.30 0.35
CA GLN A 51 -4.07 -8.36 1.25
C GLN A 51 -2.94 -9.36 1.42
N ILE A 52 -2.82 -9.88 2.63
CA ILE A 52 -1.86 -10.93 2.91
C ILE A 52 -2.67 -12.21 3.06
N LYS A 53 -2.32 -13.19 2.28
CA LYS A 53 -3.05 -14.43 2.26
C LYS A 53 -2.12 -15.59 2.04
N ASP A 54 -2.23 -16.60 2.89
CA ASP A 54 -1.40 -17.80 2.78
C ASP A 54 0.10 -17.48 2.70
N GLY A 55 0.52 -16.54 3.50
CA GLY A 55 1.95 -16.21 3.55
C GLY A 55 2.47 -15.40 2.39
N GLU A 56 1.58 -14.83 1.59
CA GLU A 56 1.97 -14.00 0.47
C GLU A 56 1.17 -12.72 0.45
N ALA A 57 1.74 -11.68 -0.10
CA ALA A 57 1.06 -10.39 -0.19
C ALA A 57 0.70 -10.10 -1.64
N PHE A 58 -0.52 -9.63 -1.85
CA PHE A 58 -1.00 -9.28 -3.19
C PHE A 58 -1.58 -7.88 -3.18
N ILE A 59 -1.38 -7.16 -4.28
CA ILE A 59 -1.99 -5.85 -4.44
C ILE A 59 -3.13 -5.98 -5.45
N TYR A 60 -4.29 -5.46 -5.07
CA TYR A 60 -5.50 -5.54 -5.88
C TYR A 60 -5.91 -4.17 -6.38
N ASN A 61 -6.59 -4.16 -7.50
CA ASN A 61 -7.11 -2.92 -8.09
C ASN A 61 -6.06 -1.89 -8.46
N MET A 62 -4.84 -2.33 -8.67
CA MET A 62 -3.82 -1.46 -9.19
C MET A 62 -3.98 -1.53 -10.70
N HIS A 63 -4.44 -0.45 -11.29
CA HIS A 63 -4.72 -0.43 -12.72
C HIS A 63 -3.45 -0.15 -13.52
N ILE A 64 -3.14 -1.02 -14.45
CA ILE A 64 -2.04 -0.80 -15.38
C ILE A 64 -2.64 -0.94 -16.77
N SER A 65 -2.64 0.14 -17.53
CA SER A 65 -3.27 0.14 -18.84
C SER A 65 -2.62 -0.86 -19.77
N PRO A 66 -3.39 -1.46 -20.67
CA PRO A 66 -2.81 -2.39 -21.63
C PRO A 66 -1.79 -1.66 -22.51
N TYR A 67 -0.75 -2.35 -22.86
CA TYR A 67 0.29 -1.79 -23.72
C TYR A 67 -0.21 -2.02 -25.15
N GLU A 68 -0.47 -0.97 -25.87
CA GLU A 68 -1.04 -1.09 -27.20
C GLU A 68 -0.31 -2.06 -28.12
N GLN A 69 0.98 -2.03 -28.10
CA GLN A 69 1.74 -2.94 -28.94
C GLN A 69 1.80 -4.35 -28.41
N GLY A 70 1.23 -4.59 -27.24
CA GLY A 70 1.29 -5.91 -26.63
C GLY A 70 0.25 -6.87 -27.15
N ASN A 71 -0.86 -6.30 -27.61
CA ASN A 71 -1.94 -7.13 -28.14
C ASN A 71 -2.28 -8.34 -27.25
N ILE A 72 -2.09 -9.52 -27.78
CA ILE A 72 -2.49 -10.73 -27.06
C ILE A 72 -1.67 -11.00 -25.81
N PHE A 73 -0.56 -10.30 -25.65
CA PHE A 73 0.29 -10.54 -24.50
C PHE A 73 -0.10 -9.66 -23.31
N ASN A 74 -1.08 -8.79 -23.50
CA ASN A 74 -1.52 -7.94 -22.41
C ASN A 74 -2.26 -8.74 -21.35
N LYS A 75 -2.14 -8.28 -20.11
CA LYS A 75 -2.83 -8.90 -18.99
C LYS A 75 -4.04 -8.05 -18.62
N ASP A 76 -4.92 -8.63 -17.81
CA ASP A 76 -6.06 -7.89 -17.30
C ASP A 76 -5.51 -6.67 -16.55
N PRO A 77 -5.97 -5.48 -16.88
CA PRO A 77 -5.47 -4.25 -16.25
C PRO A 77 -5.57 -4.25 -14.73
N LEU A 78 -6.53 -4.96 -14.19
CA LEU A 78 -6.75 -4.99 -12.75
C LEU A 78 -6.40 -6.32 -12.09
N ARG A 79 -5.64 -7.15 -12.75
CA ARG A 79 -5.33 -8.44 -12.17
C ARG A 79 -4.55 -8.28 -10.85
N PRO A 80 -4.74 -9.19 -9.91
CA PRO A 80 -3.99 -9.13 -8.68
C PRO A 80 -2.52 -9.39 -8.98
N ARG A 81 -1.63 -8.69 -8.30
CA ARG A 81 -0.20 -8.88 -8.54
C ARG A 81 0.49 -9.17 -7.23
N ARG A 82 1.40 -10.11 -7.27
CA ARG A 82 2.09 -10.51 -6.06
C ARG A 82 3.21 -9.53 -5.73
N LEU A 83 3.29 -9.19 -4.45
CA LEU A 83 4.36 -8.34 -3.97
C LEU A 83 5.47 -9.23 -3.46
N LEU A 84 6.70 -8.82 -3.69
CA LEU A 84 7.86 -9.61 -3.32
C LEU A 84 8.45 -9.06 -2.04
N LEU A 85 8.26 -9.82 -0.97
CA LEU A 85 8.68 -9.43 0.36
C LEU A 85 9.33 -10.62 1.05
N HIS A 86 10.10 -10.35 2.09
CA HIS A 86 10.68 -11.42 2.86
C HIS A 86 9.56 -12.04 3.70
N LYS A 87 9.60 -13.33 3.88
CA LYS A 87 8.59 -14.02 4.65
C LYS A 87 8.47 -13.50 6.06
N ALA A 88 9.55 -13.10 6.64
CA ALA A 88 9.51 -12.55 8.00
C ALA A 88 8.70 -11.27 8.05
N GLN A 89 8.80 -10.44 7.02
CA GLN A 89 8.06 -9.20 6.98
C GLN A 89 6.58 -9.49 6.78
N ILE A 90 6.26 -10.45 5.94
CA ILE A 90 4.88 -10.80 5.68
C ILE A 90 4.25 -11.34 6.96
N ARG A 91 4.95 -12.21 7.67
CA ARG A 91 4.43 -12.78 8.89
C ARG A 91 4.19 -11.71 9.95
N LYS A 92 5.12 -10.80 10.07
CA LYS A 92 5.01 -9.74 11.05
C LYS A 92 3.78 -8.87 10.78
N TRP A 93 3.62 -8.46 9.54
CA TRP A 93 2.50 -7.60 9.17
C TRP A 93 1.17 -8.36 9.20
N ASP A 94 1.18 -9.63 8.86
CA ASP A 94 -0.02 -10.44 8.91
C ASP A 94 -0.51 -10.51 10.35
N HIS A 95 0.42 -10.66 11.29
CA HIS A 95 0.10 -10.69 12.70
C HIS A 95 -0.51 -9.36 13.15
N GLU A 96 0.08 -8.25 12.75
CA GLU A 96 -0.42 -6.95 13.13
C GLU A 96 -1.81 -6.70 12.55
N VAL A 97 -2.04 -7.13 11.35
CA VAL A 97 -3.34 -6.96 10.72
C VAL A 97 -4.39 -7.74 11.48
N ARG A 98 -4.08 -8.97 11.84
CA ARG A 98 -5.05 -9.80 12.53
C ARG A 98 -5.22 -9.45 14.00
N ALA A 99 -4.13 -9.19 14.67
CA ALA A 99 -4.19 -8.95 16.10
C ALA A 99 -4.50 -7.52 16.50
N ALA A 100 -4.03 -6.57 15.73
CA ALA A 100 -4.16 -5.17 16.10
C ALA A 100 -5.05 -4.33 15.19
N GLY A 101 -5.64 -4.96 14.20
CA GLY A 101 -6.56 -4.23 13.34
C GLY A 101 -5.94 -3.29 12.33
N TYR A 102 -4.68 -3.52 12.00
CA TYR A 102 -4.05 -2.72 10.96
C TYR A 102 -4.45 -3.20 9.58
N THR A 103 -4.16 -2.40 8.59
CA THR A 103 -4.36 -2.80 7.22
C THR A 103 -3.08 -2.42 6.48
N VAL A 104 -2.93 -2.93 5.28
CA VAL A 104 -1.75 -2.64 4.47
C VAL A 104 -2.21 -1.89 3.23
N VAL A 105 -1.62 -0.73 2.99
CA VAL A 105 -2.01 0.08 1.85
C VAL A 105 -0.81 0.44 1.00
N PRO A 106 -1.00 0.58 -0.30
CA PRO A 106 0.10 0.99 -1.17
C PRO A 106 0.22 2.50 -1.13
N LEU A 107 1.44 3.00 -1.13
CA LEU A 107 1.69 4.43 -1.10
C LEU A 107 2.12 4.98 -2.44
N LYS A 108 3.02 4.30 -3.10
CA LYS A 108 3.46 4.74 -4.42
C LYS A 108 4.17 3.63 -5.18
N VAL A 109 4.19 3.79 -6.49
CA VAL A 109 4.86 2.86 -7.39
C VAL A 109 5.90 3.67 -8.12
N TYR A 110 7.09 3.14 -8.25
CA TYR A 110 8.16 3.87 -8.90
C TYR A 110 9.19 2.90 -9.49
N PHE A 111 10.01 3.43 -10.37
CA PHE A 111 11.15 2.67 -10.86
C PHE A 111 12.33 3.02 -9.97
N ASP A 112 13.05 1.99 -9.57
CA ASP A 112 14.30 2.18 -8.86
C ASP A 112 15.30 1.59 -9.84
N ARG A 113 15.92 2.44 -10.62
CA ARG A 113 16.77 2.06 -11.74
C ARG A 113 15.87 1.34 -12.74
N SER A 114 16.09 0.07 -12.99
CA SER A 114 15.26 -0.61 -13.95
C SER A 114 14.20 -1.51 -13.30
N TYR A 115 14.12 -1.49 -11.98
CA TYR A 115 13.15 -2.33 -11.26
C TYR A 115 11.96 -1.54 -10.80
N VAL A 116 10.79 -2.16 -10.86
CA VAL A 116 9.59 -1.52 -10.35
C VAL A 116 9.44 -1.87 -8.88
N LYS A 117 9.25 -0.88 -8.06
CA LYS A 117 9.07 -1.06 -6.63
C LYS A 117 7.79 -0.39 -6.17
N VAL A 118 7.25 -0.89 -5.07
CA VAL A 118 6.04 -0.33 -4.49
C VAL A 118 6.33 -0.08 -3.01
N ASP A 119 6.06 1.13 -2.55
CA ASP A 119 6.18 1.41 -1.13
C ASP A 119 4.83 1.09 -0.55
N ILE A 120 4.82 0.27 0.48
CA ILE A 120 3.58 -0.13 1.13
C ILE A 120 3.68 0.18 2.60
N ALA A 121 2.54 0.34 3.24
CA ALA A 121 2.51 0.76 4.64
C ALA A 121 1.53 -0.02 5.47
N LEU A 122 1.92 -0.22 6.72
CA LEU A 122 1.04 -0.80 7.73
C LEU A 122 0.34 0.40 8.34
N ALA A 123 -0.96 0.42 8.32
CA ALA A 123 -1.71 1.62 8.68
C ALA A 123 -3.05 1.34 9.34
N LYS A 124 -3.60 2.35 9.96
CA LYS A 124 -4.93 2.26 10.56
C LYS A 124 -5.79 3.35 9.98
N GLY A 125 -7.04 3.04 9.71
CA GLY A 125 -7.95 4.00 9.11
C GLY A 125 -8.32 5.11 10.08
N LYS A 126 -8.11 6.33 9.67
CA LYS A 126 -8.43 7.47 10.50
C LYS A 126 -9.92 7.61 10.73
N LYS A 127 -10.66 7.38 9.67
CA LYS A 127 -12.07 7.53 9.75
C LYS A 127 -12.71 6.66 10.80
N LEU A 128 -12.39 5.41 10.80
CA LEU A 128 -12.95 4.50 11.74
C LEU A 128 -12.52 4.86 13.14
N TYR A 129 -11.27 5.17 13.28
CA TYR A 129 -10.70 5.52 14.57
C TYR A 129 -11.34 6.80 15.12
N ASP A 130 -11.36 7.83 14.31
CA ASP A 130 -11.92 9.09 14.73
C ASP A 130 -13.38 9.00 15.09
N LYS A 131 -14.14 8.37 14.27
CA LYS A 131 -15.52 8.27 14.47
C LYS A 131 -15.87 7.59 15.78
N ARG A 132 -15.24 6.53 16.02
CA ARG A 132 -15.48 5.80 17.21
C ARG A 132 -15.09 6.58 18.42
N ASP A 133 -13.92 7.12 18.39
CA ASP A 133 -13.45 7.85 19.51
C ASP A 133 -14.25 9.10 19.77
N THR A 134 -14.53 9.82 18.75
CA THR A 134 -15.22 11.06 18.92
C THR A 134 -16.54 10.85 19.60
N ILE A 135 -17.16 9.78 19.32
CA ILE A 135 -18.42 9.53 19.93
C ILE A 135 -18.34 8.87 21.26
N ALA A 136 -17.73 7.78 21.30
CA ALA A 136 -17.68 7.01 22.50
C ALA A 136 -16.89 7.60 23.62
N LYS A 137 -15.89 8.27 23.34
CA LYS A 137 -15.10 8.74 24.41
C LYS A 137 -14.33 9.91 24.02
N ASN A 138 -15.06 10.81 23.58
CA ASN A 138 -14.45 12.02 23.23
C ASN A 138 -13.56 12.46 24.32
N ASP A 139 -13.94 12.21 25.51
CA ASP A 139 -13.15 12.59 26.62
C ASP A 139 -12.04 11.63 26.81
N MET A 140 -12.40 10.42 26.88
CA MET A 140 -11.45 9.40 27.06
C MET A 140 -10.57 9.39 25.90
N ARG A 141 -11.12 9.73 24.81
CA ARG A 141 -10.34 9.72 23.64
C ARG A 141 -9.24 10.71 23.71
N ARG A 142 -9.52 11.80 24.26
CA ARG A 142 -8.57 12.80 24.37
C ARG A 142 -7.46 12.25 25.14
N GLN A 143 -7.80 11.44 26.05
CA GLN A 143 -6.88 10.80 26.90
C GLN A 143 -6.21 9.71 26.11
N ALA A 144 -7.02 8.87 25.56
CA ALA A 144 -6.55 7.77 24.79
C ALA A 144 -5.76 8.24 23.61
N GLU A 145 -6.16 9.28 23.03
CA GLU A 145 -5.49 9.78 21.91
C GLU A 145 -4.15 10.30 22.29
N LYS A 146 -4.07 10.82 23.45
CA LYS A 146 -2.86 11.33 23.93
C LYS A 146 -2.00 10.16 24.12
N ASP A 147 -2.48 9.17 24.75
CA ASP A 147 -1.73 7.99 25.00
C ASP A 147 -1.41 7.36 23.69
N PHE A 148 -2.38 7.27 22.85
CA PHE A 148 -2.21 6.66 21.59
C PHE A 148 -1.26 7.43 20.73
N LYS A 149 -1.44 8.68 20.67
CA LYS A 149 -0.57 9.50 19.93
C LYS A 149 0.73 9.59 20.54
N ILE A 150 0.74 9.48 21.77
CA ILE A 150 1.95 9.50 22.46
C ILE A 150 2.57 8.22 22.23
N ARG A 151 1.81 7.25 22.13
CA ARG A 151 2.34 6.01 21.79
C ARG A 151 2.41 5.93 20.36
N ASN A 152 1.77 6.70 19.85
CA ASN A 152 1.72 6.67 18.49
C ASN A 152 1.75 7.92 17.90
N LEU A 153 1.10 8.12 19.00
CA LEU A 153 0.85 8.89 19.05
C LEU A 153 0.97 8.77 18.99
N THR A 154 1.06 8.20 19.38
CA THR A 154 0.90 8.05 19.87
C THR A 154 0.60 7.50 19.63
N LEU A 155 0.83 7.13 19.74
CA LEU A 155 0.27 6.97 19.89
C LEU A 155 0.21 7.06 19.54
#